data_4c01a837ca42fb8afeb3fae8c5737060
#
_entry.id   4c01a837ca42fb8afeb3fae8c5737060
#
_cell.length_a   1.000
_cell.length_b   1.000
_cell.length_c   1.000
_cell.angle_alpha   90.00
_cell.angle_beta   90.00
_cell.angle_gamma   90.00
#
_symmetry.space_group_name_H-M   'P 1'
#
loop_
_entity.id
_entity.type
_entity.pdbx_description
1 polymer ?
#
loop_
_entity_poly.entity_id
_entity_poly.type
_entity_poly.pdbx_seq_one_letter_code
_entity_poly.pdbx_strand_id
1 'polypeptide(L)'
;LALANPVHAPYGRAAVTLLEHLGLLRRKDVPLPGLAKPFPLLSWEEIPWERLTGGVEAYWDATPLRQGKPRFAFVYGENISQTAQLALAATRVGLLALSLAVHESLSGAGAYWLASLGSHLPLEQDYLVLKGRGRPEVLAFYVYVGSPEARAVFRRYGFLLPGE
;
A
#
# COMPACT_ATOMS: atom_id res chain seq x y z
N LEU A 1 2.07 9.57 -11.06
CA LEU A 1 1.35 8.84 -10.02
C LEU A 1 2.29 8.55 -8.86
N ALA A 2 1.96 9.00 -7.65
CA ALA A 2 2.71 8.67 -6.45
C ALA A 2 2.22 7.35 -5.85
N LEU A 3 3.14 6.48 -5.46
CA LEU A 3 2.90 5.27 -4.69
C LEU A 3 4.08 4.96 -3.78
N ALA A 4 3.85 4.22 -2.71
CA ALA A 4 4.94 3.74 -1.87
C ALA A 4 5.77 2.70 -2.63
N ASN A 5 7.06 2.61 -2.33
CA ASN A 5 7.95 1.67 -2.99
C ASN A 5 7.54 0.21 -2.65
N PRO A 6 7.09 -0.61 -3.63
CA PRO A 6 6.57 -1.95 -3.36
C PRO A 6 7.64 -2.92 -2.85
N VAL A 7 8.91 -2.64 -3.06
CA VAL A 7 10.02 -3.46 -2.53
C VAL A 7 10.00 -3.47 -1.00
N HIS A 8 9.75 -2.32 -0.38
CA HIS A 8 9.85 -2.12 1.07
C HIS A 8 8.49 -1.92 1.76
N ALA A 9 7.53 -1.32 1.06
CA ALA A 9 6.28 -0.87 1.68
C ALA A 9 5.08 -1.73 1.28
N PRO A 10 4.34 -2.31 2.25
CA PRO A 10 3.10 -3.05 1.98
C PRO A 10 2.07 -2.23 1.17
N TYR A 11 1.94 -0.95 1.44
CA TYR A 11 1.07 -0.05 0.68
C TYR A 11 1.45 0.08 -0.80
N GLY A 12 2.74 -0.03 -1.12
CA GLY A 12 3.22 -0.08 -2.49
C GLY A 12 2.82 -1.37 -3.20
N ARG A 13 2.89 -2.49 -2.50
CA ARG A 13 2.44 -3.81 -3.01
C ARG A 13 0.93 -3.80 -3.26
N ALA A 14 0.15 -3.29 -2.33
CA ALA A 14 -1.30 -3.11 -2.52
C ALA A 14 -1.61 -2.16 -3.69
N ALA A 15 -0.86 -1.08 -3.85
CA ALA A 15 -1.02 -0.16 -4.97
C ALA A 15 -0.78 -0.83 -6.33
N VAL A 16 0.28 -1.61 -6.47
CA VAL A 16 0.61 -2.34 -7.71
C VAL A 16 -0.46 -3.37 -8.03
N THR A 17 -0.90 -4.16 -7.04
CA THR A 17 -1.93 -5.19 -7.24
C THR A 17 -3.30 -4.58 -7.54
N LEU A 18 -3.65 -3.42 -6.97
CA LEU A 18 -4.83 -2.66 -7.34
C LEU A 18 -4.78 -2.23 -8.83
N LEU A 19 -3.68 -1.66 -9.27
CA LEU A 19 -3.52 -1.22 -10.66
C LEU A 19 -3.55 -2.41 -11.63
N GLU A 20 -3.03 -3.55 -11.23
CA GLU A 20 -3.11 -4.80 -11.99
C GLU A 20 -4.57 -5.30 -12.07
N HIS A 21 -5.28 -5.33 -10.95
CA HIS A 21 -6.70 -5.71 -10.88
C HIS A 21 -7.58 -4.83 -11.78
N LEU A 22 -7.29 -3.54 -11.85
CA LEU A 22 -7.98 -2.59 -12.72
C LEU A 22 -7.56 -2.70 -14.20
N GLY A 23 -6.65 -3.60 -14.55
CA GLY A 23 -6.13 -3.75 -15.91
C GLY A 23 -5.23 -2.59 -16.37
N LEU A 24 -4.81 -1.74 -15.45
CA LEU A 24 -3.95 -0.58 -15.72
C LEU A 24 -2.46 -0.95 -15.75
N LEU A 25 -2.09 -2.06 -15.14
CA LEU A 25 -0.79 -2.71 -15.23
C LEU A 25 -0.95 -4.14 -15.74
N ARG A 26 0.03 -4.61 -16.53
CA ARG A 26 0.09 -5.99 -17.01
C ARG A 26 1.47 -6.55 -16.73
N ARG A 27 1.55 -7.75 -16.15
CA ARG A 27 2.84 -8.40 -15.90
C ARG A 27 3.57 -8.69 -17.19
N LYS A 28 4.86 -8.42 -17.18
CA LYS A 28 5.76 -8.77 -18.27
C LYS A 28 6.28 -10.19 -18.08
N ASP A 29 6.61 -10.85 -19.17
CA ASP A 29 7.36 -12.10 -19.14
C ASP A 29 8.86 -11.78 -18.94
N VAL A 30 9.24 -11.59 -17.68
CA VAL A 30 10.62 -11.31 -17.28
C VAL A 30 11.18 -12.48 -16.48
N PRO A 31 12.41 -12.91 -16.75
CA PRO A 31 13.03 -13.99 -15.99
C PRO A 31 13.39 -13.52 -14.58
N LEU A 32 12.91 -14.26 -13.57
CA LEU A 32 13.36 -14.14 -12.19
C LEU A 32 13.96 -15.48 -11.78
N PRO A 33 15.30 -15.60 -11.71
CA PRO A 33 15.96 -16.86 -11.39
C PRO A 33 15.51 -17.44 -10.07
N GLY A 34 15.34 -18.77 -10.00
CA GLY A 34 14.97 -19.48 -8.78
C GLY A 34 13.47 -19.46 -8.43
N LEU A 35 12.60 -19.03 -9.33
CA LEU A 35 11.16 -19.20 -9.19
C LEU A 35 10.72 -20.56 -9.78
N ALA A 36 9.74 -21.17 -9.13
CA ALA A 36 9.11 -22.41 -9.61
C ALA A 36 8.17 -22.17 -10.81
N LYS A 37 7.66 -20.95 -10.96
CA LYS A 37 6.75 -20.53 -12.01
C LYS A 37 7.25 -19.25 -12.69
N PRO A 38 6.91 -19.00 -13.96
CA PRO A 38 7.12 -17.71 -14.62
C PRO A 38 6.46 -16.56 -13.84
N PHE A 39 7.09 -15.40 -13.81
CA PHE A 39 6.59 -14.22 -13.09
C PHE A 39 5.13 -13.88 -13.41
N PRO A 40 4.65 -13.93 -14.68
CA PRO A 40 3.25 -13.63 -14.97
C PRO A 40 2.22 -14.59 -14.34
N LEU A 41 2.65 -15.81 -13.96
CA LEU A 41 1.78 -16.85 -13.42
C LEU A 41 1.78 -16.92 -11.88
N LEU A 42 2.52 -16.05 -11.20
CA LEU A 42 2.53 -15.98 -9.74
C LEU A 42 1.23 -15.39 -9.22
N SER A 43 0.71 -15.88 -8.10
CA SER A 43 -0.29 -15.12 -7.33
C SER A 43 0.36 -13.87 -6.71
N TRP A 44 -0.42 -12.95 -6.21
CA TRP A 44 0.12 -11.73 -5.61
C TRP A 44 1.00 -12.02 -4.38
N GLU A 45 0.65 -13.04 -3.61
CA GLU A 45 1.38 -13.51 -2.42
C GLU A 45 2.71 -14.21 -2.78
N GLU A 46 2.77 -14.82 -3.97
CA GLU A 46 3.98 -15.50 -4.45
C GLU A 46 5.02 -14.54 -5.03
N ILE A 47 4.67 -13.26 -5.26
CA ILE A 47 5.61 -12.28 -5.81
C ILE A 47 6.74 -12.00 -4.81
N PRO A 48 8.01 -12.22 -5.18
CA PRO A 48 9.15 -11.93 -4.32
C PRO A 48 9.48 -10.43 -4.35
N TRP A 49 8.63 -9.62 -3.72
CA TRP A 49 8.67 -8.15 -3.79
C TRP A 49 10.04 -7.55 -3.47
N GLU A 50 10.76 -8.11 -2.50
CA GLU A 50 12.09 -7.66 -2.08
C GLU A 50 13.17 -7.87 -3.14
N ARG A 51 12.90 -8.68 -4.15
CA ARG A 51 13.82 -8.96 -5.28
C ARG A 51 13.52 -8.10 -6.51
N LEU A 52 12.43 -7.33 -6.51
CA LEU A 52 12.02 -6.52 -7.65
C LEU A 52 12.78 -5.18 -7.66
N THR A 53 13.96 -5.17 -8.25
CA THR A 53 14.76 -3.96 -8.41
C THR A 53 14.40 -3.23 -9.71
N GLY A 54 14.55 -1.90 -9.75
CA GLY A 54 14.31 -1.12 -10.96
C GLY A 54 12.89 -0.56 -11.11
N GLY A 55 12.07 -0.65 -10.04
CA GLY A 55 10.71 -0.08 -10.02
C GLY A 55 9.66 -0.95 -10.71
N VAL A 56 8.41 -0.50 -10.65
CA VAL A 56 7.25 -1.23 -11.19
C VAL A 56 7.40 -1.48 -12.68
N GLU A 57 7.90 -0.50 -13.43
CA GLU A 57 7.99 -0.57 -14.90
C GLU A 57 9.01 -1.59 -15.40
N ALA A 58 9.91 -2.08 -14.56
CA ALA A 58 10.78 -3.20 -14.93
C ALA A 58 10.00 -4.51 -15.12
N TYR A 59 8.96 -4.73 -14.33
CA TYR A 59 8.21 -5.99 -14.23
C TYR A 59 6.77 -5.89 -14.74
N TRP A 60 6.22 -4.69 -14.85
CA TRP A 60 4.88 -4.44 -15.38
C TRP A 60 4.93 -3.49 -16.57
N ASP A 61 4.09 -3.78 -17.55
CA ASP A 61 3.75 -2.85 -18.62
C ASP A 61 2.68 -1.87 -18.13
N ALA A 62 3.01 -0.59 -18.13
CA ALA A 62 2.12 0.50 -17.74
C ALA A 62 1.47 1.20 -18.95
N THR A 63 1.55 0.62 -20.13
CA THR A 63 0.94 1.19 -21.35
C THR A 63 -0.56 1.49 -21.18
N PRO A 64 -1.38 0.60 -20.55
CA PRO A 64 -2.78 0.90 -20.32
C PRO A 64 -3.00 2.15 -19.45
N LEU A 65 -2.17 2.35 -18.43
CA LEU A 65 -2.25 3.51 -17.54
C LEU A 65 -1.80 4.82 -18.23
N ARG A 66 -0.91 4.70 -19.21
CA ARG A 66 -0.35 5.84 -19.97
C ARG A 66 -1.25 6.38 -21.08
N GLN A 67 -2.31 5.67 -21.45
CA GLN A 67 -3.17 6.04 -22.59
C GLN A 67 -3.59 7.51 -22.50
N GLY A 68 -3.26 8.27 -23.56
CA GLY A 68 -3.56 9.70 -23.65
C GLY A 68 -2.73 10.62 -22.73
N LYS A 69 -1.71 10.10 -22.03
CA LYS A 69 -0.89 10.86 -21.08
C LYS A 69 0.60 10.76 -21.41
N PRO A 70 1.14 11.64 -22.27
CA PRO A 70 2.52 11.54 -22.75
C PRO A 70 3.60 11.72 -21.65
N ARG A 71 3.25 12.30 -20.50
CA ARG A 71 4.16 12.56 -19.37
C ARG A 71 3.73 11.78 -18.12
N PHE A 72 3.54 10.50 -18.26
CA PHE A 72 3.25 9.62 -17.11
C PHE A 72 4.56 9.04 -16.56
N ALA A 73 4.74 9.13 -15.24
CA ALA A 73 5.80 8.47 -14.52
C ALA A 73 5.30 8.03 -13.13
N PHE A 74 5.86 6.95 -12.62
CA PHE A 74 5.74 6.59 -11.21
C PHE A 74 6.74 7.42 -10.40
N VAL A 75 6.30 7.88 -9.25
CA VAL A 75 7.14 8.54 -8.24
C VAL A 75 6.97 7.77 -6.94
N TYR A 76 8.08 7.30 -6.40
CA TYR A 76 8.07 6.40 -5.25
C TYR A 76 8.38 7.14 -3.96
N GLY A 77 7.51 6.95 -2.95
CA GLY A 77 7.81 7.28 -1.57
C GLY A 77 8.38 6.07 -0.84
N GLU A 78 9.36 6.28 0.03
CA GLU A 78 9.93 5.21 0.86
C GLU A 78 8.91 4.68 1.89
N ASN A 79 7.93 5.50 2.22
CA ASN A 79 6.81 5.16 3.08
C ASN A 79 5.54 5.89 2.64
N ILE A 80 4.41 5.53 3.26
CA ILE A 80 3.12 6.05 2.85
C ILE A 80 2.94 7.55 3.13
N SER A 81 3.59 8.09 4.17
CA SER A 81 3.54 9.52 4.49
C SER A 81 4.31 10.35 3.46
N GLN A 82 5.50 9.90 3.04
CA GLN A 82 6.24 10.53 1.97
C GLN A 82 5.49 10.44 0.63
N THR A 83 4.81 9.31 0.38
CA THR A 83 3.96 9.15 -0.81
C THR A 83 2.84 10.20 -0.84
N ALA A 84 2.22 10.50 0.31
CA ALA A 84 1.21 11.54 0.39
C ALA A 84 1.78 12.94 0.06
N GLN A 85 2.97 13.26 0.56
CA GLN A 85 3.65 14.50 0.24
C GLN A 85 3.97 14.61 -1.27
N LEU A 86 4.45 13.55 -1.87
CA LEU A 86 4.71 13.49 -3.32
C LEU A 86 3.43 13.63 -4.14
N ALA A 87 2.33 13.05 -3.69
CA ALA A 87 1.02 13.20 -4.33
C ALA A 87 0.56 14.66 -4.33
N LEU A 88 0.71 15.35 -3.21
CA LEU A 88 0.33 16.77 -3.08
C LEU A 88 1.26 17.70 -3.87
N ALA A 89 2.56 17.52 -3.74
CA ALA A 89 3.55 18.47 -4.26
C ALA A 89 3.83 18.30 -5.77
N ALA A 90 3.85 17.06 -6.26
CA ALA A 90 4.40 16.77 -7.57
C ALA A 90 3.43 16.09 -8.55
N THR A 91 2.75 15.03 -8.14
CA THR A 91 2.02 14.18 -9.09
C THR A 91 0.55 14.49 -9.20
N ARG A 92 -0.04 15.18 -8.23
CA ARG A 92 -1.47 15.48 -8.10
C ARG A 92 -2.37 14.24 -7.97
N VAL A 93 -1.81 13.03 -8.05
CA VAL A 93 -2.52 11.75 -7.89
C VAL A 93 -1.62 10.80 -7.12
N GLY A 94 -2.17 10.12 -6.11
CA GLY A 94 -1.44 9.13 -5.32
C GLY A 94 -2.33 7.98 -4.87
N LEU A 95 -1.72 6.82 -4.66
CA LEU A 95 -2.33 5.68 -3.98
C LEU A 95 -1.89 5.70 -2.53
N LEU A 96 -2.83 5.98 -1.63
CA LEU A 96 -2.56 6.32 -0.24
C LEU A 96 -3.33 5.41 0.72
N ALA A 97 -2.90 5.36 1.96
CA ALA A 97 -3.70 4.79 3.04
C ALA A 97 -4.93 5.65 3.30
N LEU A 98 -6.09 5.03 3.53
CA LEU A 98 -7.31 5.74 3.87
C LEU A 98 -7.11 6.60 5.13
N SER A 99 -6.40 6.09 6.12
CA SER A 99 -6.09 6.82 7.36
C SER A 99 -5.38 8.16 7.14
N LEU A 100 -4.59 8.29 6.09
CA LEU A 100 -3.98 9.56 5.70
C LEU A 100 -4.97 10.44 4.92
N ALA A 101 -5.76 9.85 4.02
CA ALA A 101 -6.71 10.61 3.20
C ALA A 101 -7.82 11.29 4.05
N VAL A 102 -8.23 10.65 5.14
CA VAL A 102 -9.24 11.21 6.07
C VAL A 102 -8.64 12.09 7.18
N HIS A 103 -7.32 12.13 7.30
CA HIS A 103 -6.65 12.96 8.30
C HIS A 103 -6.80 14.45 7.97
N GLU A 104 -6.92 15.30 8.98
CA GLU A 104 -7.15 16.75 8.83
C GLU A 104 -6.14 17.44 7.91
N SER A 105 -4.88 16.99 7.92
CA SER A 105 -3.82 17.56 7.06
C SER A 105 -4.04 17.33 5.56
N LEU A 106 -4.89 16.37 5.16
CA LEU A 106 -5.20 16.05 3.77
C LEU A 106 -6.67 16.27 3.41
N SER A 107 -7.59 16.36 4.38
CA SER A 107 -9.05 16.43 4.19
C SER A 107 -9.45 17.69 3.45
N GLY A 108 -8.82 18.51 2.94
CA GLY A 108 -9.17 19.66 2.07
C GLY A 108 -8.33 19.73 0.80
N ALA A 109 -7.37 18.81 0.67
CA ALA A 109 -6.38 18.88 -0.39
C ALA A 109 -6.86 18.31 -1.73
N GLY A 110 -7.99 17.58 -1.73
CA GLY A 110 -8.51 16.97 -2.94
C GLY A 110 -9.67 16.02 -2.67
N ALA A 111 -10.01 15.22 -3.69
CA ALA A 111 -10.98 14.13 -3.59
C ALA A 111 -10.27 12.78 -3.58
N TYR A 112 -10.87 11.78 -2.94
CA TYR A 112 -10.37 10.41 -2.99
C TYR A 112 -11.48 9.43 -3.37
N TRP A 113 -11.05 8.31 -3.93
CA TRP A 113 -11.86 7.14 -4.19
C TRP A 113 -11.32 5.97 -3.38
N LEU A 114 -12.22 5.20 -2.78
CA LEU A 114 -11.87 4.06 -1.95
C LEU A 114 -11.80 2.79 -2.79
N ALA A 115 -10.64 2.12 -2.79
CA ALA A 115 -10.48 0.82 -3.41
C ALA A 115 -11.23 -0.25 -2.61
N SER A 116 -11.85 -1.21 -3.30
CA SER A 116 -12.50 -2.34 -2.65
C SER A 116 -11.47 -3.31 -2.07
N LEU A 117 -11.79 -3.95 -0.95
CA LEU A 117 -10.85 -4.84 -0.23
C LEU A 117 -10.31 -6.00 -1.08
N GLY A 118 -11.14 -6.60 -1.93
CA GLY A 118 -10.73 -7.71 -2.79
C GLY A 118 -9.92 -7.31 -4.02
N SER A 119 -9.70 -6.01 -4.25
CA SER A 119 -9.02 -5.51 -5.45
C SER A 119 -7.50 -5.37 -5.30
N HIS A 120 -6.94 -5.64 -4.15
CA HIS A 120 -5.51 -5.49 -3.85
C HIS A 120 -5.07 -6.46 -2.75
N LEU A 121 -3.76 -6.63 -2.58
CA LEU A 121 -3.20 -7.35 -1.43
C LEU A 121 -3.70 -6.77 -0.11
N PRO A 122 -4.09 -7.61 0.85
CA PRO A 122 -4.51 -7.15 2.18
C PRO A 122 -3.42 -6.32 2.86
N LEU A 123 -3.85 -5.32 3.63
CA LEU A 123 -2.99 -4.45 4.43
C LEU A 123 -3.24 -4.73 5.91
N GLU A 124 -2.93 -5.95 6.32
CA GLU A 124 -3.04 -6.37 7.71
C GLU A 124 -1.95 -5.71 8.55
N GLN A 125 -2.33 -5.25 9.73
CA GLN A 125 -1.43 -4.62 10.69
C GLN A 125 -1.63 -5.23 12.07
N ASP A 126 -0.53 -5.66 12.66
CA ASP A 126 -0.50 -6.27 13.97
C ASP A 126 0.29 -5.42 14.96
N TYR A 127 -0.02 -5.56 16.22
CA TYR A 127 0.78 -5.00 17.30
C TYR A 127 1.13 -6.09 18.32
N LEU A 128 2.34 -6.01 18.87
CA LEU A 128 2.85 -6.99 19.81
C LEU A 128 3.71 -6.33 20.89
N VAL A 129 3.84 -7.03 22.00
CA VAL A 129 4.80 -6.67 23.05
C VAL A 129 6.08 -7.47 22.85
N LEU A 130 7.21 -6.78 22.71
CA LEU A 130 8.52 -7.41 22.56
C LEU A 130 8.86 -8.26 23.80
N LYS A 131 9.48 -9.42 23.57
CA LYS A 131 9.94 -10.30 24.67
C LYS A 131 10.83 -9.53 25.64
N GLY A 132 10.53 -9.63 26.94
CA GLY A 132 11.26 -8.92 27.99
C GLY A 132 10.96 -7.41 28.11
N ARG A 133 9.99 -6.89 27.34
CA ARG A 133 9.57 -5.47 27.38
C ARG A 133 8.16 -5.28 27.99
N GLY A 134 7.57 -6.32 28.58
CA GLY A 134 6.22 -6.29 29.17
C GLY A 134 6.16 -5.61 30.54
N ARG A 135 6.61 -4.37 30.65
CA ARG A 135 6.41 -3.55 31.85
C ARG A 135 4.91 -3.25 32.03
N PRO A 136 4.44 -2.96 33.27
CA PRO A 136 3.02 -2.72 33.54
C PRO A 136 2.36 -1.70 32.61
N GLU A 137 3.03 -0.57 32.31
CA GLU A 137 2.53 0.48 31.42
C GLU A 137 2.41 0.00 29.97
N VAL A 138 3.35 -0.82 29.51
CA VAL A 138 3.33 -1.40 28.16
C VAL A 138 2.17 -2.39 28.01
N LEU A 139 1.96 -3.24 29.01
CA LEU A 139 0.85 -4.17 29.03
C LEU A 139 -0.51 -3.45 29.14
N ALA A 140 -0.59 -2.41 29.96
CA ALA A 140 -1.79 -1.58 30.07
C ALA A 140 -2.13 -0.92 28.72
N PHE A 141 -1.13 -0.39 28.00
CA PHE A 141 -1.33 0.17 26.67
C PHE A 141 -1.73 -0.91 25.64
N TYR A 142 -1.10 -2.08 25.69
CA TYR A 142 -1.47 -3.23 24.83
C TYR A 142 -2.94 -3.59 25.00
N VAL A 143 -3.42 -3.68 26.23
CA VAL A 143 -4.83 -3.96 26.52
C VAL A 143 -5.72 -2.80 26.07
N TYR A 144 -5.31 -1.56 26.31
CA TYR A 144 -6.06 -0.36 25.90
C TYR A 144 -6.29 -0.30 24.39
N VAL A 145 -5.31 -0.69 23.57
CA VAL A 145 -5.47 -0.72 22.09
C VAL A 145 -6.64 -1.59 21.64
N GLY A 146 -6.99 -2.64 22.41
CA GLY A 146 -8.17 -3.47 22.18
C GLY A 146 -9.49 -2.91 22.75
N SER A 147 -9.47 -1.79 23.50
CA SER A 147 -10.65 -1.24 24.16
C SER A 147 -11.67 -0.65 23.17
N PRO A 148 -12.95 -0.50 23.58
CA PRO A 148 -13.97 0.15 22.75
C PRO A 148 -13.58 1.57 22.32
N GLU A 149 -12.91 2.32 23.19
CA GLU A 149 -12.46 3.69 22.92
C GLU A 149 -11.38 3.72 21.82
N ALA A 150 -10.37 2.87 21.91
CA ALA A 150 -9.33 2.74 20.89
C ALA A 150 -9.91 2.22 19.57
N ARG A 151 -10.81 1.23 19.62
CA ARG A 151 -11.51 0.72 18.44
C ARG A 151 -12.33 1.82 17.74
N ALA A 152 -12.99 2.71 18.46
CA ALA A 152 -13.70 3.86 17.89
C ALA A 152 -12.73 4.80 17.14
N VAL A 153 -11.53 5.02 17.68
CA VAL A 153 -10.49 5.81 17.00
C VAL A 153 -10.05 5.13 15.71
N PHE A 154 -9.75 3.83 15.74
CA PHE A 154 -9.35 3.10 14.52
C PHE A 154 -10.41 3.20 13.42
N ARG A 155 -11.69 2.98 13.74
CA ARG A 155 -12.78 3.12 12.76
C ARG A 155 -12.87 4.54 12.19
N ARG A 156 -12.69 5.56 13.01
CA ARG A 156 -12.68 6.96 12.56
C ARG A 156 -11.60 7.21 11.50
N TYR A 157 -10.48 6.51 11.59
CA TYR A 157 -9.39 6.58 10.60
C TYR A 157 -9.49 5.52 9.50
N GLY A 158 -10.61 4.84 9.37
CA GLY A 158 -10.88 3.93 8.28
C GLY A 158 -10.22 2.55 8.40
N PHE A 159 -9.76 2.18 9.60
CA PHE A 159 -9.32 0.82 9.85
C PHE A 159 -10.50 -0.13 10.04
N LEU A 160 -10.42 -1.28 9.41
CA LEU A 160 -11.28 -2.42 9.71
C LEU A 160 -10.69 -3.17 10.90
N LEU A 161 -11.56 -3.65 11.78
CA LEU A 161 -11.13 -4.35 12.97
C LEU A 161 -11.43 -5.84 12.85
N PRO A 162 -10.71 -6.72 13.57
CA PRO A 162 -10.98 -8.15 13.55
C PRO A 162 -12.46 -8.46 13.78
N GLY A 163 -13.05 -9.23 12.87
CA GLY A 163 -14.47 -9.62 12.90
C GLY A 163 -15.45 -8.65 12.22
N GLU A 164 -14.95 -7.65 11.50
CA GLU A 164 -15.75 -6.67 10.72
C GLU A 164 -15.65 -6.90 9.22
#